data_1e488a97fc5cfb2c2578610b46f31e36
#
_entry.id   1e488a97fc5cfb2c2578610b46f31e36
#
_cell.length_a   1.000
_cell.length_b   1.000
_cell.length_c   1.000
_cell.angle_alpha   90.00
_cell.angle_beta   90.00
_cell.angle_gamma   90.00
#
_symmetry.space_group_name_H-M   'P 1'
#
loop_
_entity.id
_entity.type
_entity.pdbx_description
1 polymer ?
#
loop_
_entity_poly.entity_id
_entity_poly.type
_entity_poly.pdbx_seq_one_letter_code
_entity_poly.pdbx_strand_id
1 'polypeptide(L)'
;MKNAELSQKLVELLDLRYEPIGVKIIRKGENLPEGFTEPANNIRHCQSIMRARNGGSFLIPAEKHACVVGASSLGLVPTPPKVKSGEFHTNLAMFECTDAASNMISQRPELEEGSAIATVVGPLKLFKFEPDVVIMVDVPETLYWLVPAATFFEGGRQTFSTAAFQATCVDTTLIPLLTGKMNMCLGCFGCRRSTDIKNEEMIAGIPYVNLEKMVEALEKIHDGPMQKARKKKG
;
A
#
# COMPACT_ATOMS: atom_id res chain seq x y z
N MET A 1 7.21 -10.32 17.12
CA MET A 1 8.39 -9.40 16.98
C MET A 1 7.95 -7.95 17.10
N LYS A 2 8.84 -7.01 17.49
CA LYS A 2 8.53 -5.58 17.47
C LYS A 2 8.61 -5.03 16.05
N ASN A 3 7.84 -4.01 15.72
CA ASN A 3 7.83 -3.41 14.37
C ASN A 3 9.20 -2.92 13.88
N ALA A 4 10.04 -2.42 14.79
CA ALA A 4 11.41 -2.02 14.44
C ALA A 4 12.28 -3.21 14.02
N GLU A 5 12.14 -4.36 14.67
CA GLU A 5 12.83 -5.60 14.32
C GLU A 5 12.33 -6.16 12.97
N LEU A 6 11.01 -6.18 12.76
CA LEU A 6 10.41 -6.60 11.49
C LEU A 6 10.87 -5.70 10.32
N SER A 7 10.89 -4.38 10.54
CA SER A 7 11.38 -3.42 9.55
C SER A 7 12.83 -3.69 9.17
N GLN A 8 13.69 -3.87 10.16
CA GLN A 8 15.11 -4.16 9.94
C GLN A 8 15.31 -5.46 9.17
N LYS A 9 14.63 -6.54 9.58
CA LYS A 9 14.70 -7.84 8.88
C LYS A 9 14.24 -7.75 7.43
N LEU A 10 13.15 -7.03 7.15
CA LEU A 10 12.69 -6.83 5.77
C LEU A 10 13.73 -6.11 4.92
N VAL A 11 14.35 -5.05 5.45
CA VAL A 11 15.42 -4.32 4.75
C VAL A 11 16.60 -5.23 4.44
N GLU A 12 17.08 -6.00 5.43
CA GLU A 12 18.23 -6.87 5.29
C GLU A 12 17.97 -8.08 4.35
N LEU A 13 16.83 -8.76 4.53
CA LEU A 13 16.50 -9.98 3.78
C LEU A 13 16.19 -9.72 2.29
N LEU A 14 15.57 -8.57 2.01
CA LEU A 14 15.18 -8.18 0.66
C LEU A 14 16.17 -7.25 -0.02
N ASP A 15 17.13 -6.68 0.74
CA ASP A 15 18.02 -5.60 0.26
C ASP A 15 17.21 -4.39 -0.23
N LEU A 16 16.25 -3.94 0.62
CA LEU A 16 15.35 -2.84 0.28
C LEU A 16 16.11 -1.51 0.21
N ARG A 17 15.85 -0.74 -0.82
CA ARG A 17 16.39 0.62 -0.98
C ARG A 17 15.73 1.64 -0.04
N TYR A 18 14.54 1.33 0.44
CA TYR A 18 13.73 2.22 1.27
C TYR A 18 13.16 1.50 2.49
N GLU A 19 12.75 2.30 3.49
CA GLU A 19 12.06 1.79 4.67
C GLU A 19 10.71 1.14 4.30
N PRO A 20 10.38 -0.02 4.88
CA PRO A 20 9.01 -0.52 4.88
C PRO A 20 8.07 0.47 5.57
N ILE A 21 6.88 0.65 5.02
CA ILE A 21 5.93 1.68 5.42
C ILE A 21 4.74 1.02 6.11
N GLY A 22 4.47 1.39 7.37
CA GLY A 22 3.23 1.04 8.06
C GLY A 22 2.10 1.98 7.63
N VAL A 23 0.92 1.42 7.46
CA VAL A 23 -0.33 2.15 7.20
C VAL A 23 -1.39 1.69 8.20
N LYS A 24 -1.99 2.64 8.91
CA LYS A 24 -3.15 2.40 9.78
C LYS A 24 -4.31 3.30 9.34
N ILE A 25 -5.48 2.73 9.17
CA ILE A 25 -6.71 3.48 8.94
C ILE A 25 -7.40 3.62 10.30
N ILE A 26 -7.49 4.84 10.80
CA ILE A 26 -8.13 5.13 12.09
C ILE A 26 -9.64 5.13 11.89
N ARG A 27 -10.32 4.21 12.56
CA ARG A 27 -11.77 4.07 12.50
C ARG A 27 -12.46 5.09 13.37
N LYS A 28 -13.72 5.37 13.04
CA LYS A 28 -14.57 6.22 13.89
C LYS A 28 -14.64 5.63 15.30
N GLY A 29 -14.29 6.46 16.30
CA GLY A 29 -14.25 6.05 17.71
C GLY A 29 -12.89 5.53 18.19
N GLU A 30 -11.91 5.32 17.32
CA GLU A 30 -10.53 5.02 17.72
C GLU A 30 -9.78 6.29 18.12
N ASN A 31 -8.82 6.15 19.04
CA ASN A 31 -7.94 7.24 19.43
C ASN A 31 -6.87 7.50 18.36
N LEU A 32 -6.53 8.77 18.17
CA LEU A 32 -5.42 9.17 17.30
C LEU A 32 -4.10 8.81 17.98
N PRO A 33 -3.19 8.09 17.29
CA PRO A 33 -1.91 7.73 17.89
C PRO A 33 -0.94 8.92 17.92
N GLU A 34 -0.11 8.94 18.95
CA GLU A 34 0.96 9.92 19.11
C GLU A 34 2.19 9.59 18.23
N GLY A 35 3.04 10.59 18.00
CA GLY A 35 4.32 10.42 17.29
C GLY A 35 4.23 10.55 15.76
N PHE A 36 3.08 10.95 15.24
CA PHE A 36 2.85 11.26 13.82
C PHE A 36 2.43 12.72 13.67
N THR A 37 2.84 13.34 12.57
CA THR A 37 2.63 14.78 12.35
C THR A 37 1.55 15.01 11.32
N GLU A 38 0.61 15.90 11.60
CA GLU A 38 -0.36 16.34 10.60
C GLU A 38 0.35 17.14 9.49
N PRO A 39 0.10 16.81 8.19
CA PRO A 39 0.75 17.54 7.10
C PRO A 39 0.26 19.00 7.04
N ALA A 40 1.19 19.95 6.81
CA ALA A 40 0.87 21.36 6.68
C ALA A 40 -0.13 21.65 5.53
N ASN A 41 0.00 20.91 4.42
CA ASN A 41 -0.87 21.02 3.24
C ASN A 41 -1.58 19.69 2.98
N ASN A 42 -2.70 19.75 2.25
CA ASN A 42 -3.38 18.55 1.81
C ASN A 42 -2.44 17.63 1.02
N ILE A 43 -2.51 16.34 1.32
CA ILE A 43 -1.62 15.32 0.75
C ILE A 43 -2.42 14.13 0.22
N ARG A 44 -2.01 13.56 -0.90
CA ARG A 44 -2.59 12.31 -1.40
C ARG A 44 -2.05 11.13 -0.60
N HIS A 45 -2.83 10.08 -0.46
CA HIS A 45 -2.36 8.85 0.20
C HIS A 45 -1.07 8.31 -0.45
N CYS A 46 -0.99 8.28 -1.78
CA CYS A 46 0.23 7.87 -2.48
C CYS A 46 1.44 8.78 -2.17
N GLN A 47 1.22 10.08 -2.00
CA GLN A 47 2.31 11.00 -1.64
C GLN A 47 2.80 10.75 -0.21
N SER A 48 1.90 10.46 0.74
CA SER A 48 2.32 10.11 2.10
C SER A 48 3.13 8.82 2.13
N ILE A 49 2.74 7.79 1.37
CA ILE A 49 3.49 6.54 1.21
C ILE A 49 4.90 6.83 0.68
N MET A 50 5.02 7.57 -0.43
CA MET A 50 6.35 7.84 -1.03
C MET A 50 7.23 8.74 -0.15
N ARG A 51 6.65 9.64 0.65
CA ARG A 51 7.43 10.39 1.63
C ARG A 51 7.82 9.55 2.84
N ALA A 52 6.96 8.61 3.25
CA ALA A 52 7.23 7.74 4.38
C ALA A 52 8.39 6.76 4.13
N ARG A 53 8.58 6.28 2.89
CA ARG A 53 9.74 5.44 2.55
C ARG A 53 11.10 6.15 2.77
N ASN A 54 11.07 7.49 2.76
CA ASN A 54 12.22 8.36 3.02
C ASN A 54 12.21 8.97 4.43
N GLY A 55 11.44 8.42 5.36
CA GLY A 55 11.43 8.80 6.78
C GLY A 55 10.30 9.73 7.21
N GLY A 56 9.44 10.21 6.30
CA GLY A 56 8.28 11.01 6.68
C GLY A 56 7.27 10.22 7.52
N SER A 57 6.61 10.85 8.50
CA SER A 57 5.59 10.23 9.34
C SER A 57 4.38 11.14 9.48
N PHE A 58 3.18 10.64 9.16
CA PHE A 58 1.99 11.45 8.97
C PHE A 58 0.78 10.85 9.70
N LEU A 59 0.04 11.71 10.39
CA LEU A 59 -1.36 11.53 10.76
C LEU A 59 -2.18 12.42 9.81
N ILE A 60 -3.02 11.84 8.96
CA ILE A 60 -3.71 12.57 7.89
C ILE A 60 -5.22 12.49 8.14
N PRO A 61 -5.83 13.54 8.72
CA PRO A 61 -7.28 13.63 8.87
C PRO A 61 -7.99 13.59 7.51
N ALA A 62 -9.27 13.21 7.51
CA ALA A 62 -10.07 13.04 6.29
C ALA A 62 -10.02 14.28 5.37
N GLU A 63 -10.13 15.48 5.95
CA GLU A 63 -10.13 16.77 5.23
C GLU A 63 -8.77 17.14 4.62
N LYS A 64 -7.68 16.49 5.06
CA LYS A 64 -6.34 16.71 4.52
C LYS A 64 -6.00 15.79 3.33
N HIS A 65 -6.89 14.86 2.97
CA HIS A 65 -6.71 14.00 1.81
C HIS A 65 -6.98 14.73 0.50
N ALA A 66 -5.92 15.05 -0.27
CA ALA A 66 -6.02 15.79 -1.54
C ALA A 66 -6.65 15.00 -2.70
N CYS A 67 -6.71 13.67 -2.61
CA CYS A 67 -7.31 12.81 -3.64
C CYS A 67 -8.64 12.25 -3.13
N VAL A 68 -9.75 12.87 -3.55
CA VAL A 68 -11.08 12.45 -3.10
C VAL A 68 -11.42 11.01 -3.48
N VAL A 69 -10.93 10.52 -4.64
CA VAL A 69 -11.14 9.13 -5.07
C VAL A 69 -10.44 8.14 -4.14
N GLY A 70 -9.19 8.43 -3.75
CA GLY A 70 -8.48 7.63 -2.77
C GLY A 70 -9.09 7.73 -1.38
N ALA A 71 -9.45 8.93 -0.94
CA ALA A 71 -10.07 9.17 0.36
C ALA A 71 -11.43 8.45 0.50
N SER A 72 -12.25 8.46 -0.57
CA SER A 72 -13.53 7.74 -0.54
C SER A 72 -13.35 6.23 -0.48
N SER A 73 -12.36 5.68 -1.18
CA SER A 73 -12.05 4.25 -1.06
C SER A 73 -11.68 3.86 0.38
N LEU A 74 -10.93 4.73 1.06
CA LEU A 74 -10.49 4.52 2.44
C LEU A 74 -11.58 4.77 3.50
N GLY A 75 -12.82 5.04 3.08
CA GLY A 75 -13.95 5.29 4.00
C GLY A 75 -13.93 6.66 4.67
N LEU A 76 -13.07 7.58 4.25
CA LEU A 76 -12.86 8.89 4.88
C LEU A 76 -13.90 9.93 4.47
N VAL A 77 -14.35 9.88 3.22
CA VAL A 77 -15.31 10.84 2.63
C VAL A 77 -16.26 10.13 1.66
N PRO A 78 -17.40 10.75 1.33
CA PRO A 78 -18.33 10.21 0.33
C PRO A 78 -17.65 10.07 -1.05
N THR A 79 -18.02 9.04 -1.80
CA THR A 79 -17.61 8.94 -3.20
C THR A 79 -18.42 9.94 -4.04
N PRO A 80 -17.76 10.90 -4.73
CA PRO A 80 -18.46 11.90 -5.53
C PRO A 80 -19.33 11.28 -6.63
N PRO A 81 -20.50 11.85 -6.93
CA PRO A 81 -21.41 11.33 -7.97
C PRO A 81 -20.73 11.12 -9.33
N LYS A 82 -19.90 12.08 -9.77
CA LYS A 82 -19.14 11.98 -11.03
C LYS A 82 -18.09 10.85 -11.05
N VAL A 83 -17.62 10.42 -9.88
CA VAL A 83 -16.74 9.25 -9.75
C VAL A 83 -17.58 7.99 -9.85
N LYS A 84 -18.71 7.90 -9.13
CA LYS A 84 -19.63 6.74 -9.18
C LYS A 84 -20.17 6.49 -10.60
N SER A 85 -20.54 7.54 -11.32
CA SER A 85 -21.06 7.44 -12.69
C SER A 85 -19.98 7.11 -13.76
N GLY A 86 -18.71 7.13 -13.41
CA GLY A 86 -17.63 6.97 -14.37
C GLY A 86 -17.26 8.25 -15.13
N GLU A 87 -18.08 9.31 -15.10
CA GLU A 87 -17.86 10.56 -15.84
C GLU A 87 -16.45 11.14 -15.58
N PHE A 88 -16.03 11.16 -14.32
CA PHE A 88 -14.71 11.67 -13.95
C PHE A 88 -13.56 10.96 -14.69
N HIS A 89 -13.61 9.64 -14.79
CA HIS A 89 -12.54 8.84 -15.39
C HIS A 89 -12.63 8.81 -16.92
N THR A 90 -13.83 8.88 -17.47
CA THR A 90 -14.05 9.01 -18.93
C THR A 90 -13.52 10.34 -19.45
N ASN A 91 -13.74 11.43 -18.69
CA ASN A 91 -13.20 12.76 -19.04
C ASN A 91 -11.66 12.83 -19.00
N LEU A 92 -10.99 11.84 -18.37
CA LEU A 92 -9.54 11.68 -18.44
C LEU A 92 -9.09 10.86 -19.66
N ALA A 93 -10.02 10.49 -20.57
CA ALA A 93 -9.78 9.63 -21.74
C ALA A 93 -9.11 8.27 -21.40
N MET A 94 -9.37 7.74 -20.21
CA MET A 94 -8.83 6.44 -19.76
C MET A 94 -9.80 5.28 -19.99
N PHE A 95 -11.03 5.58 -20.40
CA PHE A 95 -12.07 4.63 -20.76
C PHE A 95 -12.83 5.15 -21.97
N GLU A 96 -13.32 4.22 -22.79
CA GLU A 96 -14.08 4.54 -24.00
C GLU A 96 -15.40 5.25 -23.66
N CYS A 97 -16.07 4.82 -22.58
CA CYS A 97 -17.36 5.34 -22.18
C CYS A 97 -17.54 5.33 -20.66
N THR A 98 -18.58 6.02 -20.20
CA THR A 98 -18.93 6.10 -18.77
C THR A 98 -19.26 4.75 -18.16
N ASP A 99 -19.87 3.84 -18.92
CA ASP A 99 -20.23 2.51 -18.42
C ASP A 99 -18.98 1.67 -18.11
N ALA A 100 -17.95 1.72 -18.97
CA ALA A 100 -16.68 1.05 -18.74
C ALA A 100 -15.97 1.63 -17.50
N ALA A 101 -15.98 2.94 -17.34
CA ALA A 101 -15.40 3.61 -16.17
C ALA A 101 -16.19 3.32 -14.89
N SER A 102 -17.52 3.33 -14.95
CA SER A 102 -18.41 2.99 -13.83
C SER A 102 -18.23 1.54 -13.39
N ASN A 103 -18.08 0.62 -14.34
CA ASN A 103 -17.80 -0.79 -14.06
C ASN A 103 -16.49 -0.96 -13.25
N MET A 104 -15.42 -0.25 -13.59
CA MET A 104 -14.18 -0.26 -12.78
C MET A 104 -14.42 0.26 -11.36
N ILE A 105 -15.21 1.34 -11.21
CA ILE A 105 -15.54 1.90 -9.89
C ILE A 105 -16.41 0.95 -9.07
N SER A 106 -17.40 0.30 -9.67
CA SER A 106 -18.29 -0.63 -8.95
C SER A 106 -17.58 -1.89 -8.42
N GLN A 107 -16.48 -2.26 -9.04
CA GLN A 107 -15.63 -3.39 -8.59
C GLN A 107 -14.53 -2.96 -7.62
N ARG A 108 -14.43 -1.68 -7.31
CA ARG A 108 -13.40 -1.15 -6.41
C ARG A 108 -13.67 -1.59 -4.97
N PRO A 109 -12.74 -2.29 -4.31
CA PRO A 109 -12.81 -2.47 -2.87
C PRO A 109 -12.82 -1.11 -2.16
N GLU A 110 -13.75 -0.93 -1.24
CA GLU A 110 -13.87 0.30 -0.45
C GLU A 110 -14.37 -0.01 0.96
N LEU A 111 -14.03 0.88 1.91
CA LEU A 111 -14.58 0.87 3.24
C LEU A 111 -15.90 1.65 3.26
N GLU A 112 -16.76 1.32 4.21
CA GLU A 112 -18.01 2.03 4.43
C GLU A 112 -17.76 3.53 4.60
N GLU A 113 -18.56 4.35 3.94
CA GLU A 113 -18.48 5.81 3.98
C GLU A 113 -18.58 6.34 5.41
N GLY A 114 -17.62 7.18 5.81
CA GLY A 114 -17.55 7.75 7.16
C GLY A 114 -17.16 6.76 8.25
N SER A 115 -16.73 5.54 7.90
CA SER A 115 -16.21 4.56 8.86
C SER A 115 -14.79 4.88 9.35
N ALA A 116 -14.04 5.70 8.61
CA ALA A 116 -12.71 6.15 8.94
C ALA A 116 -12.65 7.68 9.14
N ILE A 117 -11.74 8.14 10.01
CA ILE A 117 -11.55 9.57 10.32
C ILE A 117 -10.17 10.09 9.92
N ALA A 118 -9.18 9.20 9.82
CA ALA A 118 -7.81 9.55 9.46
C ALA A 118 -7.05 8.35 8.92
N THR A 119 -5.88 8.60 8.31
CA THR A 119 -4.86 7.57 8.07
C THR A 119 -3.56 7.94 8.75
N VAL A 120 -2.85 6.92 9.24
CA VAL A 120 -1.50 7.04 9.78
C VAL A 120 -0.54 6.35 8.82
N VAL A 121 0.50 7.05 8.38
CA VAL A 121 1.46 6.56 7.40
C VAL A 121 2.87 6.95 7.82
N GLY A 122 3.79 6.01 7.89
CA GLY A 122 5.18 6.29 8.27
C GLY A 122 6.07 5.04 8.16
N PRO A 123 7.39 5.17 8.38
CA PRO A 123 8.27 4.02 8.49
C PRO A 123 7.73 3.03 9.53
N LEU A 124 7.69 1.74 9.18
CA LEU A 124 7.14 0.69 10.05
C LEU A 124 7.78 0.70 11.45
N LYS A 125 9.07 0.97 11.54
CA LYS A 125 9.83 1.04 12.81
C LYS A 125 9.31 2.08 13.81
N LEU A 126 8.55 3.08 13.36
CA LEU A 126 7.98 4.12 14.23
C LEU A 126 6.66 3.72 14.87
N PHE A 127 6.01 2.67 14.38
CA PHE A 127 4.73 2.20 14.90
C PHE A 127 4.92 1.46 16.23
N LYS A 128 4.35 2.01 17.31
CA LYS A 128 4.27 1.36 18.63
C LYS A 128 3.02 0.49 18.79
N PHE A 129 2.21 0.37 17.75
CA PHE A 129 0.97 -0.38 17.63
C PHE A 129 0.98 -1.12 16.30
N GLU A 130 0.01 -2.00 16.09
CA GLU A 130 -0.13 -2.75 14.85
C GLU A 130 -0.73 -1.87 13.74
N PRO A 131 0.00 -1.64 12.63
CA PRO A 131 -0.60 -1.07 11.43
C PRO A 131 -1.58 -2.08 10.81
N ASP A 132 -2.42 -1.64 9.88
CA ASP A 132 -3.30 -2.54 9.12
C ASP A 132 -2.53 -3.26 8.01
N VAL A 133 -1.64 -2.52 7.35
CA VAL A 133 -0.89 -2.97 6.18
C VAL A 133 0.54 -2.47 6.25
N VAL A 134 1.47 -3.26 5.70
CA VAL A 134 2.85 -2.83 5.44
C VAL A 134 3.06 -2.73 3.93
N ILE A 135 3.54 -1.58 3.49
CA ILE A 135 3.81 -1.28 2.07
C ILE A 135 5.31 -1.21 1.84
N MET A 136 5.76 -1.78 0.73
CA MET A 136 7.12 -1.68 0.23
C MET A 136 7.10 -1.15 -1.21
N VAL A 137 8.08 -0.30 -1.53
CA VAL A 137 8.28 0.26 -2.87
C VAL A 137 9.69 -0.05 -3.30
N ASP A 138 9.84 -0.83 -4.35
CA ASP A 138 11.15 -1.19 -4.88
C ASP A 138 11.04 -1.70 -6.33
N VAL A 139 12.14 -2.14 -6.91
CA VAL A 139 12.15 -2.79 -8.23
C VAL A 139 11.53 -4.19 -8.17
N PRO A 140 10.99 -4.71 -9.29
CA PRO A 140 10.43 -6.05 -9.35
C PRO A 140 11.38 -7.15 -8.88
N GLU A 141 12.67 -7.05 -9.17
CA GLU A 141 13.71 -8.01 -8.74
C GLU A 141 13.76 -8.16 -7.22
N THR A 142 13.61 -7.07 -6.49
CA THR A 142 13.57 -7.06 -5.02
C THR A 142 12.22 -7.59 -4.49
N LEU A 143 11.11 -7.06 -5.00
CA LEU A 143 9.77 -7.42 -4.51
C LEU A 143 9.34 -8.82 -4.95
N TYR A 144 9.95 -9.41 -5.98
CA TYR A 144 9.72 -10.79 -6.39
C TYR A 144 9.79 -11.78 -5.22
N TRP A 145 10.71 -11.58 -4.28
CA TRP A 145 10.93 -12.51 -3.16
C TRP A 145 9.77 -12.59 -2.17
N LEU A 146 8.87 -11.62 -2.21
CA LEU A 146 7.61 -11.69 -1.47
C LEU A 146 6.67 -12.78 -2.00
N VAL A 147 6.75 -13.11 -3.30
CA VAL A 147 5.89 -14.14 -3.91
C VAL A 147 6.20 -15.54 -3.36
N PRO A 148 7.45 -16.04 -3.43
CA PRO A 148 7.79 -17.31 -2.80
C PRO A 148 7.60 -17.30 -1.28
N ALA A 149 7.83 -16.16 -0.59
CA ALA A 149 7.59 -16.06 0.84
C ALA A 149 6.10 -16.20 1.20
N ALA A 150 5.21 -15.58 0.43
CA ALA A 150 3.77 -15.68 0.63
C ALA A 150 3.20 -17.08 0.39
N THR A 151 3.89 -17.91 -0.37
CA THR A 151 3.48 -19.30 -0.68
C THR A 151 4.34 -20.34 0.05
N PHE A 152 5.29 -19.92 0.87
CA PHE A 152 6.33 -20.79 1.40
C PHE A 152 5.80 -21.97 2.19
N PHE A 153 4.81 -21.74 3.05
CA PHE A 153 4.30 -22.77 3.97
C PHE A 153 3.17 -23.61 3.36
N GLU A 154 2.39 -23.06 2.44
CA GLU A 154 1.16 -23.66 1.94
C GLU A 154 1.22 -23.98 0.45
N GLY A 155 2.24 -23.49 -0.25
CA GLY A 155 2.33 -23.61 -1.71
C GLY A 155 1.28 -22.78 -2.45
N GLY A 156 0.91 -23.23 -3.64
CA GLY A 156 -0.13 -22.59 -4.43
C GLY A 156 0.36 -21.43 -5.31
N ARG A 157 -0.53 -20.51 -5.63
CA ARG A 157 -0.29 -19.37 -6.54
C ARG A 157 -0.79 -18.08 -5.91
N GLN A 158 -0.08 -16.97 -6.16
CA GLN A 158 -0.56 -15.63 -5.83
C GLN A 158 -1.34 -15.06 -7.01
N THR A 159 -2.43 -14.35 -6.70
CA THR A 159 -3.21 -13.57 -7.66
C THR A 159 -3.17 -12.12 -7.23
N PHE A 160 -2.82 -11.22 -8.14
CA PHE A 160 -2.79 -9.79 -7.90
C PHE A 160 -3.93 -9.11 -8.66
N SER A 161 -4.64 -8.25 -7.95
CA SER A 161 -5.71 -7.44 -8.51
C SER A 161 -5.24 -6.00 -8.63
N THR A 162 -5.40 -5.43 -9.81
CA THR A 162 -5.06 -4.02 -10.07
C THR A 162 -6.05 -3.40 -11.05
N ALA A 163 -6.22 -2.10 -10.99
CA ALA A 163 -7.05 -1.33 -11.90
C ALA A 163 -6.26 -0.15 -12.48
N ALA A 164 -6.85 0.56 -13.43
CA ALA A 164 -6.23 1.73 -14.05
C ALA A 164 -5.94 2.87 -13.05
N PHE A 165 -6.69 2.91 -11.96
CA PHE A 165 -6.59 3.92 -10.90
C PHE A 165 -6.59 3.28 -9.51
N GLN A 166 -6.30 4.07 -8.46
CA GLN A 166 -6.33 3.73 -7.03
C GLN A 166 -5.28 2.69 -6.59
N ALA A 167 -4.08 2.76 -7.13
CA ALA A 167 -3.03 1.80 -6.86
C ALA A 167 -2.60 1.72 -5.39
N THR A 168 -2.12 2.81 -4.77
CA THR A 168 -1.64 2.76 -3.39
C THR A 168 -2.75 2.76 -2.35
N CYS A 169 -3.90 3.38 -2.65
CA CYS A 169 -5.03 3.45 -1.71
C CYS A 169 -5.89 2.17 -1.75
N VAL A 170 -6.09 1.57 -2.91
CA VAL A 170 -6.89 0.35 -3.05
C VAL A 170 -6.00 -0.87 -3.19
N ASP A 171 -5.18 -0.92 -4.24
CA ASP A 171 -4.47 -2.15 -4.61
C ASP A 171 -3.49 -2.58 -3.50
N THR A 172 -2.75 -1.64 -2.88
CA THR A 172 -1.74 -1.99 -1.87
C THR A 172 -2.09 -1.61 -0.44
N THR A 173 -3.27 -1.01 -0.20
CA THR A 173 -3.78 -0.77 1.15
C THR A 173 -5.05 -1.58 1.42
N LEU A 174 -6.12 -1.33 0.66
CA LEU A 174 -7.42 -1.95 0.96
C LEU A 174 -7.50 -3.43 0.58
N ILE A 175 -6.98 -3.82 -0.59
CA ILE A 175 -7.01 -5.24 -0.98
C ILE A 175 -6.29 -6.10 0.07
N PRO A 176 -5.05 -5.80 0.49
CA PRO A 176 -4.42 -6.56 1.57
C PRO A 176 -5.23 -6.56 2.88
N LEU A 177 -5.73 -5.41 3.29
CA LEU A 177 -6.53 -5.27 4.51
C LEU A 177 -7.80 -6.13 4.48
N LEU A 178 -8.55 -6.09 3.38
CA LEU A 178 -9.85 -6.74 3.28
C LEU A 178 -9.78 -8.24 2.94
N THR A 179 -8.73 -8.64 2.21
CA THR A 179 -8.60 -10.04 1.76
C THR A 179 -7.68 -10.89 2.63
N GLY A 180 -6.86 -10.26 3.48
CA GLY A 180 -5.80 -10.95 4.21
C GLY A 180 -4.69 -11.50 3.31
N LYS A 181 -4.59 -11.07 2.04
CA LYS A 181 -3.59 -11.52 1.08
C LYS A 181 -2.73 -10.34 0.61
N MET A 182 -1.46 -10.58 0.36
CA MET A 182 -0.63 -9.56 -0.25
C MET A 182 -1.13 -9.21 -1.66
N ASN A 183 -0.92 -7.96 -2.07
CA ASN A 183 -1.20 -7.51 -3.42
C ASN A 183 -0.07 -6.62 -3.94
N MET A 184 0.11 -6.59 -5.25
CA MET A 184 1.11 -5.75 -5.91
C MET A 184 0.48 -4.92 -7.01
N CYS A 185 1.04 -3.74 -7.27
CA CYS A 185 0.63 -2.88 -8.37
C CYS A 185 1.78 -2.07 -8.95
N LEU A 186 1.56 -1.54 -10.14
CA LEU A 186 2.53 -0.71 -10.87
C LEU A 186 2.47 0.78 -10.49
N GLY A 187 1.57 1.16 -9.61
CA GLY A 187 1.21 2.56 -9.38
C GLY A 187 0.22 3.08 -10.43
N CYS A 188 -0.76 3.88 -10.02
CA CYS A 188 -1.68 4.52 -10.96
C CYS A 188 -1.08 5.82 -11.52
N PHE A 189 -1.70 6.37 -12.58
CA PHE A 189 -1.28 7.63 -13.18
C PHE A 189 -1.13 8.77 -12.14
N GLY A 190 -2.09 8.90 -11.22
CA GLY A 190 -2.05 9.93 -10.17
C GLY A 190 -0.87 9.74 -9.21
N CYS A 191 -0.54 8.51 -8.86
CA CYS A 191 0.64 8.17 -8.06
C CYS A 191 1.92 8.54 -8.82
N ARG A 192 2.11 8.02 -10.03
CA ARG A 192 3.32 8.25 -10.82
C ARG A 192 3.57 9.71 -11.16
N ARG A 193 2.50 10.48 -11.45
CA ARG A 193 2.60 11.91 -11.76
C ARG A 193 2.90 12.78 -10.53
N SER A 194 2.40 12.39 -9.36
CA SER A 194 2.37 13.27 -8.17
C SER A 194 3.39 12.88 -7.10
N THR A 195 4.22 11.88 -7.35
CA THR A 195 5.22 11.38 -6.40
C THR A 195 6.58 11.22 -7.09
N ASP A 196 7.57 10.82 -6.32
CA ASP A 196 8.94 10.53 -6.77
C ASP A 196 9.17 9.04 -7.12
N ILE A 197 8.09 8.25 -7.28
CA ILE A 197 8.20 6.85 -7.70
C ILE A 197 8.92 6.76 -9.05
N LYS A 198 9.92 5.90 -9.13
CA LYS A 198 10.72 5.72 -10.36
C LYS A 198 9.99 4.84 -11.38
N ASN A 199 10.37 4.94 -12.65
CA ASN A 199 9.74 4.17 -13.73
C ASN A 199 9.89 2.66 -13.53
N GLU A 200 11.02 2.22 -12.98
CA GLU A 200 11.35 0.83 -12.68
C GLU A 200 10.76 0.30 -11.37
N GLU A 201 10.14 1.16 -10.55
CA GLU A 201 9.57 0.75 -9.26
C GLU A 201 8.13 0.26 -9.38
N MET A 202 7.80 -0.67 -8.50
CA MET A 202 6.44 -1.13 -8.22
C MET A 202 6.16 -1.10 -6.72
N ILE A 203 4.94 -1.39 -6.34
CA ILE A 203 4.47 -1.29 -4.96
C ILE A 203 3.88 -2.62 -4.53
N ALA A 204 4.24 -3.09 -3.34
CA ALA A 204 3.65 -4.26 -2.70
C ALA A 204 3.01 -3.85 -1.38
N GLY A 205 1.82 -4.40 -1.09
CA GLY A 205 1.14 -4.28 0.19
C GLY A 205 0.93 -5.65 0.82
N ILE A 206 1.25 -5.77 2.11
CA ILE A 206 1.12 -7.00 2.89
C ILE A 206 0.21 -6.71 4.09
N PRO A 207 -0.84 -7.52 4.36
CA PRO A 207 -1.61 -7.36 5.58
C PRO A 207 -0.70 -7.60 6.78
N TYR A 208 -0.75 -6.71 7.78
CA TYR A 208 0.16 -6.78 8.92
C TYR A 208 0.08 -8.12 9.67
N VAL A 209 -1.11 -8.68 9.77
CA VAL A 209 -1.34 -10.00 10.42
C VAL A 209 -0.48 -11.13 9.84
N ASN A 210 -0.02 -11.02 8.60
CA ASN A 210 0.83 -12.02 7.95
C ASN A 210 2.32 -11.65 7.94
N LEU A 211 2.70 -10.48 8.49
CA LEU A 211 4.06 -9.96 8.35
C LEU A 211 5.11 -10.83 9.02
N GLU A 212 4.87 -11.31 10.24
CA GLU A 212 5.81 -12.20 10.94
C GLU A 212 6.02 -13.52 10.19
N LYS A 213 4.93 -14.13 9.70
CA LYS A 213 4.99 -15.36 8.88
C LYS A 213 5.76 -15.13 7.58
N MET A 214 5.58 -13.95 6.97
CA MET A 214 6.32 -13.53 5.77
C MET A 214 7.82 -13.39 6.04
N VAL A 215 8.20 -12.75 7.14
CA VAL A 215 9.60 -12.58 7.55
C VAL A 215 10.24 -13.93 7.83
N GLU A 216 9.56 -14.82 8.57
CA GLU A 216 10.05 -16.18 8.81
C GLU A 216 10.31 -16.97 7.50
N ALA A 217 9.40 -16.83 6.53
CA ALA A 217 9.58 -17.44 5.21
C ALA A 217 10.79 -16.85 4.46
N LEU A 218 10.95 -15.53 4.49
CA LEU A 218 12.10 -14.85 3.87
C LEU A 218 13.43 -15.27 4.49
N GLU A 219 13.51 -15.44 5.81
CA GLU A 219 14.71 -15.96 6.49
C GLU A 219 15.11 -17.34 5.95
N LYS A 220 14.14 -18.24 5.84
CA LYS A 220 14.37 -19.60 5.31
C LYS A 220 14.78 -19.58 3.82
N ILE A 221 14.19 -18.71 3.02
CA ILE A 221 14.51 -18.53 1.60
C ILE A 221 15.90 -17.91 1.43
N HIS A 222 16.26 -16.94 2.29
CA HIS A 222 17.52 -16.21 2.22
C HIS A 222 18.73 -17.13 2.29
N ASP A 223 18.68 -18.16 3.12
CA ASP A 223 19.73 -19.16 3.27
C ASP A 223 19.70 -20.26 2.20
N GLY A 224 18.66 -20.24 1.38
CA GLY A 224 18.41 -21.25 0.37
C GLY A 224 19.31 -21.10 -0.88
N PRO A 225 19.36 -22.15 -1.72
CA PRO A 225 20.24 -22.19 -2.90
C PRO A 225 19.89 -21.13 -3.96
N MET A 226 18.62 -20.76 -4.09
CA MET A 226 18.16 -19.77 -5.08
C MET A 226 18.67 -18.37 -4.76
N GLN A 227 18.62 -17.94 -3.49
CA GLN A 227 19.18 -16.66 -3.07
C GLN A 227 20.70 -16.62 -3.17
N LYS A 228 21.36 -17.73 -2.86
CA LYS A 228 22.82 -17.84 -3.06
C LYS A 228 23.20 -17.72 -4.54
N ALA A 229 22.38 -18.26 -5.44
CA ALA A 229 22.59 -18.12 -6.88
C ALA A 229 22.38 -16.69 -7.37
N ARG A 230 21.39 -15.96 -6.81
CA ARG A 230 21.14 -14.53 -7.10
C ARG A 230 22.36 -13.66 -6.76
N LYS A 231 22.92 -13.82 -5.55
CA LYS A 231 24.08 -13.05 -5.09
C LYS A 231 25.35 -13.27 -5.92
N LYS A 232 25.43 -14.36 -6.68
CA LYS A 232 26.58 -14.66 -7.59
C LYS A 232 26.49 -13.96 -8.95
N LYS A 233 25.33 -13.34 -9.29
CA LYS A 233 25.14 -12.63 -10.56
C LYS A 233 25.49 -11.13 -10.49
N GLY A 234 25.68 -10.58 -9.31
CA GLY A 234 26.20 -9.23 -9.06
C GLY A 234 27.67 -9.27 -8.73
#